data_110065d8162d8fc9e560dee23f47394e
#
_entry.id   110065d8162d8fc9e560dee23f47394e
#
_cell.length_a   1.000
_cell.length_b   1.000
_cell.length_c   1.000
_cell.angle_alpha   90.00
_cell.angle_beta   90.00
_cell.angle_gamma   90.00
#
_symmetry.space_group_name_H-M   'P 1'
#
loop_
_entity.id
_entity.type
_entity.pdbx_description
1 polymer ?
#
loop_
_entity_poly.entity_id
_entity_poly.type
_entity_poly.pdbx_seq_one_letter_code
_entity_poly.pdbx_strand_id
1 'polypeptide(L)'
;MSNPIYKKINITNLLLNPSNPRFNPVEHQSEAIDAMIRDQQDKLVVLARHISLYGLNPSDLILVKPYKKQWVVREGNRRVTALKLVNEPSLIPSDFPKLKKEFQQLSLTIDKDLLENIQCVVLESEDEINEWVRLKHTGQNEGAGTVSWDGQQTSRFRAIAEGKPDMRLTFLDDLRRMEAVPQYIKDRLGDIKKTNFDRLIGDPDIRNLLGLEIVDNKLQLINGINPFLLMVLNDLVYEDLNVGTIYLKKDRIKYIESLKERLKQEDSAIADRQNSENSDTMGDTNNTGYHTPKLSNGDYSANGV
;
A
#
# COMPACT_ATOMS: atom_id res chain seq x y z
N MET A 1 -30.42 -7.79 9.39
CA MET A 1 -29.78 -8.30 8.15
C MET A 1 -30.42 -9.61 7.78
N SER A 2 -30.78 -9.76 6.50
CA SER A 2 -31.34 -11.01 5.98
C SER A 2 -30.21 -12.05 5.82
N ASN A 3 -30.53 -13.34 5.91
CA ASN A 3 -29.56 -14.36 5.57
C ASN A 3 -29.29 -14.31 4.06
N PRO A 4 -28.03 -14.16 3.61
CA PRO A 4 -27.72 -14.10 2.19
C PRO A 4 -28.04 -15.44 1.51
N ILE A 5 -28.67 -15.37 0.35
CA ILE A 5 -28.94 -16.54 -0.48
C ILE A 5 -27.86 -16.66 -1.54
N TYR A 6 -27.21 -17.82 -1.62
CA TYR A 6 -26.23 -18.12 -2.66
C TYR A 6 -26.89 -18.86 -3.81
N LYS A 7 -26.66 -18.38 -5.03
CA LYS A 7 -27.32 -18.94 -6.22
C LYS A 7 -26.37 -18.96 -7.41
N LYS A 8 -26.41 -20.04 -8.20
CA LYS A 8 -25.80 -20.11 -9.52
C LYS A 8 -26.76 -19.52 -10.54
N ILE A 9 -26.28 -18.56 -11.32
CA ILE A 9 -27.09 -17.80 -12.28
C ILE A 9 -26.37 -17.80 -13.64
N ASN A 10 -27.13 -18.08 -14.71
CA ASN A 10 -26.62 -17.99 -16.07
C ASN A 10 -26.37 -16.52 -16.45
N ILE A 11 -25.29 -16.25 -17.21
CA ILE A 11 -24.87 -14.91 -17.64
C ILE A 11 -25.99 -14.13 -18.36
N THR A 12 -26.85 -14.84 -19.10
CA THR A 12 -27.97 -14.23 -19.84
C THR A 12 -29.06 -13.65 -18.92
N ASN A 13 -29.15 -14.16 -17.69
CA ASN A 13 -30.10 -13.71 -16.68
C ASN A 13 -29.54 -12.59 -15.77
N LEU A 14 -28.27 -12.21 -15.93
CA LEU A 14 -27.66 -11.10 -15.22
C LEU A 14 -27.82 -9.79 -16.02
N LEU A 15 -28.41 -8.78 -15.42
CA LEU A 15 -28.53 -7.43 -15.95
C LEU A 15 -27.51 -6.51 -15.30
N LEU A 16 -26.84 -5.65 -16.06
CA LEU A 16 -26.02 -4.60 -15.47
C LEU A 16 -26.89 -3.59 -14.72
N ASN A 17 -26.35 -2.98 -13.68
CA ASN A 17 -27.01 -1.89 -12.99
C ASN A 17 -27.05 -0.65 -13.89
N PRO A 18 -28.24 -0.16 -14.32
CA PRO A 18 -28.35 1.00 -15.19
C PRO A 18 -27.94 2.31 -14.51
N SER A 19 -27.93 2.33 -13.18
CA SER A 19 -27.45 3.46 -12.35
C SER A 19 -26.08 3.16 -11.71
N ASN A 20 -25.18 2.48 -12.44
CA ASN A 20 -23.84 2.19 -11.93
C ASN A 20 -23.03 3.48 -11.79
N PRO A 21 -22.37 3.74 -10.62
CA PRO A 21 -21.59 4.97 -10.40
C PRO A 21 -20.42 5.22 -11.39
N ARG A 22 -20.03 4.24 -12.21
CA ARG A 22 -18.97 4.39 -13.22
C ARG A 22 -19.38 5.18 -14.45
N PHE A 23 -20.68 5.37 -14.66
CA PHE A 23 -21.22 6.10 -15.81
C PHE A 23 -22.53 6.81 -15.42
N ASN A 24 -22.97 7.75 -16.26
CA ASN A 24 -24.26 8.40 -16.07
C ASN A 24 -25.40 7.36 -16.18
N PRO A 25 -26.47 7.49 -15.41
CA PRO A 25 -27.63 6.60 -15.51
C PRO A 25 -28.12 6.44 -16.94
N VAL A 26 -28.44 5.21 -17.32
CA VAL A 26 -28.93 4.83 -18.64
C VAL A 26 -30.25 4.06 -18.55
N GLU A 27 -30.99 3.96 -19.66
CA GLU A 27 -32.30 3.27 -19.66
C GLU A 27 -32.18 1.82 -20.12
N HIS A 28 -31.27 1.54 -21.06
CA HIS A 28 -31.17 0.22 -21.71
C HIS A 28 -29.89 -0.53 -21.37
N GLN A 29 -29.97 -1.86 -21.37
CA GLN A 29 -28.83 -2.73 -21.09
C GLN A 29 -27.68 -2.58 -22.12
N SER A 30 -28.03 -2.31 -23.39
CA SER A 30 -27.04 -2.03 -24.44
C SER A 30 -26.22 -0.78 -24.13
N GLU A 31 -26.86 0.26 -23.60
CA GLU A 31 -26.20 1.50 -23.18
C GLU A 31 -25.30 1.28 -21.96
N ALA A 32 -25.75 0.48 -20.98
CA ALA A 32 -24.93 0.12 -19.81
C ALA A 32 -23.68 -0.67 -20.22
N ILE A 33 -23.80 -1.59 -21.18
CA ILE A 33 -22.69 -2.36 -21.71
C ILE A 33 -21.72 -1.44 -22.49
N ASP A 34 -22.23 -0.57 -23.37
CA ASP A 34 -21.43 0.38 -24.13
C ASP A 34 -20.66 1.34 -23.20
N ALA A 35 -21.35 1.92 -22.22
CA ALA A 35 -20.74 2.79 -21.22
C ALA A 35 -19.61 2.09 -20.44
N MET A 36 -19.80 0.84 -20.04
CA MET A 36 -18.78 0.05 -19.37
C MET A 36 -17.58 -0.26 -20.30
N ILE A 37 -17.83 -0.52 -21.59
CA ILE A 37 -16.77 -0.73 -22.58
C ILE A 37 -15.93 0.54 -22.73
N ARG A 38 -16.56 1.71 -22.87
CA ARG A 38 -15.87 2.99 -23.02
C ARG A 38 -15.04 3.37 -21.78
N ASP A 39 -15.56 3.10 -20.60
CA ASP A 39 -14.85 3.37 -19.34
C ASP A 39 -13.67 2.42 -19.12
N GLN A 40 -13.79 1.13 -19.43
CA GLN A 40 -12.81 0.11 -19.03
C GLN A 40 -11.89 -0.39 -20.15
N GLN A 41 -12.33 -0.37 -21.41
CA GLN A 41 -11.56 -0.74 -22.61
C GLN A 41 -10.70 -2.02 -22.42
N ASP A 42 -9.38 -1.94 -22.62
CA ASP A 42 -8.45 -3.08 -22.55
C ASP A 42 -8.45 -3.78 -21.18
N LYS A 43 -8.87 -3.09 -20.11
CA LYS A 43 -9.00 -3.69 -18.78
C LYS A 43 -10.06 -4.80 -18.73
N LEU A 44 -11.07 -4.73 -19.62
CA LEU A 44 -12.06 -5.82 -19.76
C LEU A 44 -11.45 -7.07 -20.41
N VAL A 45 -10.55 -6.91 -21.37
CA VAL A 45 -9.83 -8.05 -22.01
C VAL A 45 -8.94 -8.75 -20.99
N VAL A 46 -8.16 -7.97 -20.23
CA VAL A 46 -7.27 -8.52 -19.19
C VAL A 46 -8.09 -9.29 -18.15
N LEU A 47 -9.21 -8.71 -17.71
CA LEU A 47 -10.11 -9.35 -16.75
C LEU A 47 -10.75 -10.63 -17.33
N ALA A 48 -11.24 -10.58 -18.57
CA ALA A 48 -11.85 -11.73 -19.24
C ALA A 48 -10.85 -12.88 -19.41
N ARG A 49 -9.61 -12.59 -19.83
CA ARG A 49 -8.52 -13.58 -19.91
C ARG A 49 -8.24 -14.23 -18.57
N HIS A 50 -8.13 -13.40 -17.52
CA HIS A 50 -7.90 -13.91 -16.16
C HIS A 50 -9.04 -14.84 -15.72
N ILE A 51 -10.29 -14.42 -15.91
CA ILE A 51 -11.46 -15.23 -15.54
C ILE A 51 -11.51 -16.53 -16.37
N SER A 52 -11.16 -16.50 -17.65
CA SER A 52 -11.12 -17.70 -18.50
C SER A 52 -10.06 -18.72 -18.05
N LEU A 53 -8.95 -18.26 -17.46
CA LEU A 53 -7.86 -19.13 -16.99
C LEU A 53 -8.09 -19.65 -15.56
N TYR A 54 -8.62 -18.81 -14.67
CA TYR A 54 -8.64 -19.08 -13.22
C TYR A 54 -10.04 -19.14 -12.62
N GLY A 55 -11.09 -18.84 -13.41
CA GLY A 55 -12.44 -18.65 -12.91
C GLY A 55 -12.67 -17.30 -12.21
N LEU A 56 -13.87 -17.13 -11.68
CA LEU A 56 -14.21 -16.00 -10.83
C LEU A 56 -13.57 -16.16 -9.45
N ASN A 57 -13.12 -15.04 -8.89
CA ASN A 57 -12.56 -15.04 -7.54
C ASN A 57 -13.61 -15.49 -6.51
N PRO A 58 -13.42 -16.61 -5.80
CA PRO A 58 -14.41 -17.13 -4.84
C PRO A 58 -14.56 -16.24 -3.60
N SER A 59 -13.59 -15.39 -3.29
CA SER A 59 -13.65 -14.42 -2.19
C SER A 59 -14.34 -13.10 -2.57
N ASP A 60 -14.74 -12.93 -3.84
CA ASP A 60 -15.34 -11.71 -4.37
C ASP A 60 -16.55 -12.04 -5.25
N LEU A 61 -17.64 -12.52 -4.62
CA LEU A 61 -18.85 -12.94 -5.30
C LEU A 61 -19.59 -11.75 -5.93
N ILE A 62 -20.37 -12.05 -6.96
CA ILE A 62 -21.24 -11.07 -7.61
C ILE A 62 -22.48 -10.87 -6.75
N LEU A 63 -22.78 -9.62 -6.37
CA LEU A 63 -23.95 -9.25 -5.61
C LEU A 63 -25.08 -8.86 -6.54
N VAL A 64 -26.23 -9.50 -6.40
CA VAL A 64 -27.39 -9.28 -7.26
C VAL A 64 -28.68 -9.03 -6.46
N LYS A 65 -29.60 -8.30 -7.09
CA LYS A 65 -30.96 -8.10 -6.61
C LYS A 65 -31.95 -8.70 -7.58
N PRO A 66 -33.03 -9.39 -7.11
CA PRO A 66 -34.08 -9.88 -7.98
C PRO A 66 -34.75 -8.75 -8.76
N TYR A 67 -35.02 -8.97 -10.05
CA TYR A 67 -35.76 -8.07 -10.91
C TYR A 67 -36.58 -8.87 -11.93
N LYS A 68 -37.88 -8.96 -11.74
CA LYS A 68 -38.79 -9.82 -12.55
C LYS A 68 -38.25 -11.27 -12.59
N LYS A 69 -37.94 -11.78 -13.78
CA LYS A 69 -37.34 -13.13 -13.98
C LYS A 69 -35.82 -13.12 -14.09
N GLN A 70 -35.17 -11.98 -13.85
CA GLN A 70 -33.75 -11.75 -14.01
C GLN A 70 -33.15 -11.17 -12.73
N TRP A 71 -31.86 -10.79 -12.76
CA TRP A 71 -31.11 -10.35 -11.61
C TRP A 71 -30.28 -9.12 -11.98
N VAL A 72 -30.52 -7.99 -11.30
CA VAL A 72 -29.69 -6.77 -11.47
C VAL A 72 -28.43 -6.90 -10.64
N VAL A 73 -27.27 -6.74 -11.28
CA VAL A 73 -25.96 -6.79 -10.65
C VAL A 73 -25.70 -5.48 -9.90
N ARG A 74 -25.61 -5.57 -8.58
CA ARG A 74 -25.33 -4.42 -7.71
C ARG A 74 -23.83 -4.25 -7.46
N GLU A 75 -23.07 -5.38 -7.37
CA GLU A 75 -21.62 -5.40 -7.31
C GLU A 75 -21.06 -6.48 -8.25
N GLY A 76 -19.93 -6.17 -8.90
CA GLY A 76 -19.32 -7.05 -9.89
C GLY A 76 -19.73 -6.74 -11.34
N ASN A 77 -20.30 -5.56 -11.62
CA ASN A 77 -20.71 -5.16 -12.96
C ASN A 77 -19.61 -5.31 -14.01
N ARG A 78 -18.35 -4.94 -13.68
CA ARG A 78 -17.20 -5.08 -14.60
C ARG A 78 -16.93 -6.55 -14.95
N ARG A 79 -17.03 -7.47 -13.97
CA ARG A 79 -16.87 -8.92 -14.18
C ARG A 79 -17.98 -9.48 -15.05
N VAL A 80 -19.22 -9.10 -14.77
CA VAL A 80 -20.40 -9.50 -15.57
C VAL A 80 -20.29 -8.95 -16.99
N THR A 81 -19.86 -7.70 -17.19
CA THR A 81 -19.63 -7.15 -18.52
C THR A 81 -18.59 -7.98 -19.28
N ALA A 82 -17.44 -8.27 -18.68
CA ALA A 82 -16.43 -9.09 -19.32
C ALA A 82 -16.98 -10.46 -19.76
N LEU A 83 -17.74 -11.14 -18.90
CA LEU A 83 -18.37 -12.43 -19.22
C LEU A 83 -19.45 -12.31 -20.30
N LYS A 84 -20.27 -11.25 -20.28
CA LYS A 84 -21.25 -10.98 -21.36
C LYS A 84 -20.58 -10.80 -22.72
N LEU A 85 -19.46 -10.05 -22.75
CA LEU A 85 -18.73 -9.82 -23.99
C LEU A 85 -18.02 -11.09 -24.49
N VAL A 86 -17.60 -11.98 -23.60
CA VAL A 86 -17.09 -13.32 -24.00
C VAL A 86 -18.22 -14.19 -24.51
N ASN A 87 -19.38 -14.19 -23.85
CA ASN A 87 -20.55 -14.96 -24.27
C ASN A 87 -21.09 -14.48 -25.62
N GLU A 88 -21.10 -13.17 -25.85
CA GLU A 88 -21.65 -12.52 -27.04
C GLU A 88 -20.80 -11.33 -27.49
N PRO A 89 -19.71 -11.58 -28.25
CA PRO A 89 -18.82 -10.51 -28.76
C PRO A 89 -19.51 -9.51 -29.71
N SER A 90 -20.69 -9.83 -30.22
CA SER A 90 -21.50 -8.93 -31.05
C SER A 90 -21.99 -7.68 -30.29
N LEU A 91 -22.04 -7.74 -28.96
CA LEU A 91 -22.37 -6.60 -28.08
C LEU A 91 -21.32 -5.49 -28.11
N ILE A 92 -20.12 -5.78 -28.64
CA ILE A 92 -19.06 -4.77 -28.76
C ILE A 92 -19.29 -3.87 -29.97
N PRO A 93 -19.39 -2.54 -29.78
CA PRO A 93 -19.59 -1.60 -30.86
C PRO A 93 -18.51 -1.68 -31.95
N SER A 94 -18.87 -1.24 -33.18
CA SER A 94 -17.99 -1.33 -34.36
C SER A 94 -16.76 -0.41 -34.24
N ASP A 95 -16.80 0.62 -33.41
CA ASP A 95 -15.69 1.53 -33.13
C ASP A 95 -14.59 0.92 -32.25
N PHE A 96 -14.80 -0.31 -31.71
CA PHE A 96 -13.80 -1.09 -30.96
C PHE A 96 -13.39 -2.41 -31.69
N PRO A 97 -12.88 -2.37 -32.93
CA PRO A 97 -12.63 -3.60 -33.71
C PRO A 97 -11.55 -4.50 -33.09
N LYS A 98 -10.52 -3.92 -32.45
CA LYS A 98 -9.47 -4.69 -31.76
C LYS A 98 -10.05 -5.43 -30.55
N LEU A 99 -10.82 -4.72 -29.73
CA LEU A 99 -11.50 -5.30 -28.56
C LEU A 99 -12.41 -6.45 -28.99
N LYS A 100 -13.20 -6.26 -30.03
CA LYS A 100 -14.11 -7.29 -30.55
C LYS A 100 -13.38 -8.55 -30.99
N LYS A 101 -12.24 -8.41 -31.69
CA LYS A 101 -11.42 -9.54 -32.10
C LYS A 101 -10.88 -10.33 -30.92
N GLU A 102 -10.42 -9.65 -29.85
CA GLU A 102 -9.94 -10.30 -28.63
C GLU A 102 -11.04 -11.11 -27.94
N PHE A 103 -12.24 -10.53 -27.80
CA PHE A 103 -13.37 -11.23 -27.21
C PHE A 103 -13.90 -12.38 -28.07
N GLN A 104 -13.84 -12.26 -29.41
CA GLN A 104 -14.14 -13.39 -30.32
C GLN A 104 -13.18 -14.56 -30.10
N GLN A 105 -11.90 -14.30 -29.87
CA GLN A 105 -10.94 -15.36 -29.56
C GLN A 105 -11.23 -16.02 -28.21
N LEU A 106 -11.51 -15.23 -27.17
CA LEU A 106 -11.84 -15.73 -25.84
C LEU A 106 -13.13 -16.55 -25.83
N SER A 107 -14.14 -16.18 -26.63
CA SER A 107 -15.40 -16.91 -26.73
C SER A 107 -15.25 -18.33 -27.25
N LEU A 108 -14.17 -18.62 -28.00
CA LEU A 108 -13.89 -19.97 -28.54
C LEU A 108 -13.27 -20.91 -27.49
N THR A 109 -12.67 -20.34 -26.44
CA THR A 109 -11.85 -21.11 -25.48
C THR A 109 -12.41 -21.13 -24.06
N ILE A 110 -13.38 -20.28 -23.76
CA ILE A 110 -13.97 -20.21 -22.41
C ILE A 110 -14.75 -21.48 -22.08
N ASP A 111 -14.62 -21.93 -20.85
CA ASP A 111 -15.50 -22.96 -20.30
C ASP A 111 -16.95 -22.45 -20.20
N LYS A 112 -17.87 -23.11 -20.88
CA LYS A 112 -19.28 -22.74 -20.90
C LYS A 112 -19.95 -22.88 -19.53
N ASP A 113 -19.49 -23.84 -18.71
CA ASP A 113 -20.01 -24.01 -17.35
C ASP A 113 -19.81 -22.73 -16.51
N LEU A 114 -18.70 -22.04 -16.73
CA LEU A 114 -18.43 -20.74 -16.09
C LEU A 114 -19.47 -19.67 -16.43
N LEU A 115 -20.03 -19.68 -17.64
CA LEU A 115 -21.06 -18.74 -18.09
C LEU A 115 -22.47 -19.15 -17.64
N GLU A 116 -22.70 -20.44 -17.48
CA GLU A 116 -24.00 -20.98 -17.08
C GLU A 116 -24.21 -20.98 -15.57
N ASN A 117 -23.13 -21.09 -14.78
CA ASN A 117 -23.16 -21.32 -13.35
C ASN A 117 -22.41 -20.26 -12.52
N ILE A 118 -22.68 -18.99 -12.77
CA ILE A 118 -22.05 -17.86 -12.07
C ILE A 118 -22.55 -17.81 -10.63
N GLN A 119 -21.64 -17.99 -9.67
CA GLN A 119 -21.95 -17.91 -8.26
C GLN A 119 -22.25 -16.47 -7.86
N CYS A 120 -23.46 -16.23 -7.34
CA CYS A 120 -23.93 -14.91 -6.92
C CYS A 120 -24.47 -14.94 -5.48
N VAL A 121 -24.38 -13.80 -4.82
CA VAL A 121 -25.09 -13.51 -3.57
C VAL A 121 -26.33 -12.71 -3.90
N VAL A 122 -27.47 -13.18 -3.42
CA VAL A 122 -28.76 -12.52 -3.63
C VAL A 122 -29.14 -11.76 -2.37
N LEU A 123 -29.36 -10.46 -2.49
CA LEU A 123 -29.94 -9.60 -1.45
C LEU A 123 -31.14 -8.84 -2.01
N GLU A 124 -32.11 -8.59 -1.15
CA GLU A 124 -33.38 -7.89 -1.53
C GLU A 124 -33.40 -6.45 -1.00
N SER A 125 -32.82 -6.22 0.17
CA SER A 125 -32.82 -4.91 0.82
C SER A 125 -31.83 -3.95 0.14
N GLU A 126 -32.34 -2.79 -0.32
CA GLU A 126 -31.51 -1.72 -0.89
C GLU A 126 -30.49 -1.18 0.12
N ASP A 127 -30.90 -0.99 1.37
CA ASP A 127 -30.03 -0.46 2.41
C ASP A 127 -28.86 -1.41 2.71
N GLU A 128 -29.15 -2.72 2.79
CA GLU A 128 -28.12 -3.74 2.99
C GLU A 128 -27.17 -3.81 1.79
N ILE A 129 -27.67 -3.78 0.57
CA ILE A 129 -26.88 -3.77 -0.66
C ILE A 129 -25.97 -2.54 -0.69
N ASN A 130 -26.52 -1.36 -0.44
CA ASN A 130 -25.79 -0.10 -0.48
C ASN A 130 -24.68 -0.07 0.58
N GLU A 131 -24.93 -0.62 1.76
CA GLU A 131 -23.91 -0.71 2.81
C GLU A 131 -22.71 -1.58 2.37
N TRP A 132 -22.95 -2.78 1.82
CA TRP A 132 -21.86 -3.63 1.33
C TRP A 132 -21.10 -3.02 0.16
N VAL A 133 -21.80 -2.35 -0.77
CA VAL A 133 -21.16 -1.64 -1.88
C VAL A 133 -20.33 -0.46 -1.37
N ARG A 134 -20.86 0.31 -0.40
CA ARG A 134 -20.14 1.41 0.24
C ARG A 134 -18.86 0.93 0.90
N LEU A 135 -18.91 -0.08 1.76
CA LEU A 135 -17.76 -0.62 2.47
C LEU A 135 -16.67 -1.11 1.51
N LYS A 136 -17.06 -1.61 0.34
CA LYS A 136 -16.11 -2.10 -0.66
C LYS A 136 -15.42 -1.00 -1.45
N HIS A 137 -16.10 0.11 -1.74
CA HIS A 137 -15.64 1.11 -2.73
C HIS A 137 -15.28 2.49 -2.15
N THR A 138 -15.64 2.80 -0.93
CA THR A 138 -15.46 4.15 -0.37
C THR A 138 -14.35 4.24 0.68
N GLY A 139 -13.37 3.33 0.65
CA GLY A 139 -12.19 3.36 1.52
C GLY A 139 -12.36 2.66 2.85
N GLN A 140 -11.60 3.10 3.85
CA GLN A 140 -11.46 2.36 5.12
C GLN A 140 -12.71 2.40 6.02
N ASN A 141 -13.56 3.42 5.91
CA ASN A 141 -14.80 3.54 6.71
C ASN A 141 -14.58 3.20 8.19
N GLU A 142 -13.68 3.90 8.85
CA GLU A 142 -13.31 3.67 10.26
C GLU A 142 -12.84 2.23 10.57
N GLY A 143 -12.31 1.54 9.57
CA GLY A 143 -11.82 0.16 9.68
C GLY A 143 -12.81 -0.92 9.23
N ALA A 144 -14.08 -0.58 8.98
CA ALA A 144 -15.07 -1.55 8.49
C ALA A 144 -14.98 -1.82 6.98
N GLY A 145 -14.37 -0.91 6.21
CA GLY A 145 -14.21 -1.04 4.76
C GLY A 145 -12.91 -1.73 4.36
N THR A 146 -12.63 -1.71 3.07
CA THR A 146 -11.39 -2.29 2.53
C THR A 146 -10.20 -1.39 2.84
N VAL A 147 -9.20 -1.94 3.54
CA VAL A 147 -7.90 -1.31 3.79
C VAL A 147 -6.91 -1.80 2.76
N SER A 148 -6.45 -0.90 1.90
CA SER A 148 -5.43 -1.24 0.89
C SER A 148 -4.08 -1.47 1.56
N TRP A 149 -3.36 -2.46 1.10
CA TRP A 149 -1.98 -2.68 1.53
C TRP A 149 -1.07 -1.56 1.02
N ASP A 150 -0.15 -1.13 1.86
CA ASP A 150 0.93 -0.24 1.48
C ASP A 150 1.98 -0.95 0.60
N GLY A 151 3.02 -0.20 0.19
CA GLY A 151 4.07 -0.75 -0.67
C GLY A 151 4.91 -1.83 0.03
N GLN A 152 5.12 -1.76 1.34
CA GLN A 152 5.87 -2.76 2.10
C GLN A 152 5.05 -4.04 2.27
N GLN A 153 3.77 -3.92 2.65
CA GLN A 153 2.85 -5.06 2.79
C GLN A 153 2.68 -5.81 1.47
N THR A 154 2.51 -5.06 0.36
CA THR A 154 2.44 -5.63 -0.99
C THR A 154 3.74 -6.38 -1.36
N SER A 155 4.91 -5.83 -1.02
CA SER A 155 6.20 -6.48 -1.28
C SER A 155 6.40 -7.75 -0.45
N ARG A 156 5.97 -7.75 0.83
CA ARG A 156 5.98 -8.97 1.67
C ARG A 156 5.11 -10.07 1.09
N PHE A 157 3.90 -9.71 0.66
CA PHE A 157 3.00 -10.68 0.01
C PHE A 157 3.64 -11.27 -1.25
N ARG A 158 4.22 -10.43 -2.13
CA ARG A 158 4.91 -10.91 -3.34
C ARG A 158 6.10 -11.80 -3.01
N ALA A 159 6.87 -11.48 -1.99
CA ALA A 159 7.98 -12.32 -1.54
C ALA A 159 7.51 -13.73 -1.16
N ILE A 160 6.38 -13.83 -0.46
CA ILE A 160 5.78 -15.11 -0.08
C ILE A 160 5.22 -15.83 -1.31
N ALA A 161 4.44 -15.15 -2.15
CA ALA A 161 3.71 -15.76 -3.27
C ALA A 161 4.63 -16.16 -4.44
N GLU A 162 5.70 -15.38 -4.69
CA GLU A 162 6.61 -15.58 -5.82
C GLU A 162 7.97 -16.19 -5.42
N GLY A 163 8.22 -16.32 -4.11
CA GLY A 163 9.53 -16.79 -3.61
C GLY A 163 10.67 -15.81 -3.90
N LYS A 164 10.38 -14.52 -4.15
CA LYS A 164 11.36 -13.50 -4.50
C LYS A 164 11.36 -12.38 -3.45
N PRO A 165 12.20 -12.47 -2.41
CA PRO A 165 12.28 -11.42 -1.41
C PRO A 165 12.73 -10.09 -2.03
N ASP A 166 12.09 -9.00 -1.60
CA ASP A 166 12.53 -7.65 -1.94
C ASP A 166 13.73 -7.30 -1.07
N MET A 167 14.91 -7.10 -1.71
CA MET A 167 16.18 -6.83 -0.99
C MET A 167 16.11 -5.59 -0.10
N ARG A 168 15.30 -4.60 -0.47
CA ARG A 168 15.15 -3.35 0.28
C ARG A 168 14.31 -3.55 1.52
N LEU A 169 13.24 -4.29 1.38
CA LEU A 169 12.38 -4.66 2.51
C LEU A 169 13.13 -5.55 3.49
N THR A 170 13.89 -6.53 2.98
CA THR A 170 14.75 -7.39 3.81
C THR A 170 15.75 -6.54 4.60
N PHE A 171 16.37 -5.55 3.96
CA PHE A 171 17.30 -4.63 4.64
C PHE A 171 16.62 -3.81 5.74
N LEU A 172 15.41 -3.27 5.52
CA LEU A 172 14.66 -2.57 6.57
C LEU A 172 14.30 -3.50 7.74
N ASP A 173 13.99 -4.76 7.47
CA ASP A 173 13.73 -5.76 8.50
C ASP A 173 15.02 -6.15 9.27
N ASP A 174 16.18 -6.13 8.61
CA ASP A 174 17.48 -6.33 9.26
C ASP A 174 17.84 -5.14 10.16
N LEU A 175 17.59 -3.89 9.71
CA LEU A 175 17.80 -2.70 10.54
C LEU A 175 17.02 -2.73 11.86
N ARG A 176 15.83 -3.34 11.90
CA ARG A 176 15.05 -3.52 13.13
C ARG A 176 15.78 -4.34 14.19
N ARG A 177 16.65 -5.25 13.78
CA ARG A 177 17.40 -6.15 14.66
C ARG A 177 18.75 -5.57 15.11
N MET A 178 19.23 -4.51 14.47
CA MET A 178 20.53 -3.92 14.74
C MET A 178 20.47 -3.00 15.97
N GLU A 179 21.31 -3.24 16.97
CA GLU A 179 21.36 -2.41 18.19
C GLU A 179 21.75 -0.96 17.90
N ALA A 180 22.61 -0.73 16.90
CA ALA A 180 23.04 0.60 16.51
C ALA A 180 21.96 1.50 15.88
N VAL A 181 20.77 0.95 15.57
CA VAL A 181 19.61 1.75 15.13
C VAL A 181 18.82 2.17 16.36
N PRO A 182 18.59 3.49 16.58
CA PRO A 182 17.78 3.98 17.68
C PRO A 182 16.34 3.41 17.69
N GLN A 183 15.81 3.15 18.88
CA GLN A 183 14.48 2.51 19.02
C GLN A 183 13.37 3.33 18.35
N TYR A 184 13.39 4.65 18.49
CA TYR A 184 12.39 5.54 17.87
C TYR A 184 12.36 5.45 16.32
N ILE A 185 13.50 5.13 15.69
CA ILE A 185 13.55 4.83 14.23
C ILE A 185 12.98 3.45 13.97
N LYS A 186 13.39 2.42 14.74
CA LYS A 186 12.91 1.03 14.58
C LYS A 186 11.39 0.94 14.61
N ASP A 187 10.76 1.65 15.54
CA ASP A 187 9.31 1.65 15.74
C ASP A 187 8.56 2.20 14.51
N ARG A 188 9.22 3.04 13.72
CA ARG A 188 8.64 3.72 12.56
C ARG A 188 9.19 3.26 11.20
N LEU A 189 10.08 2.27 11.15
CA LEU A 189 10.57 1.73 9.85
C LEU A 189 9.43 1.22 8.95
N GLY A 190 8.29 0.85 9.53
CA GLY A 190 7.08 0.47 8.81
C GLY A 190 6.42 1.62 8.06
N ASP A 191 6.60 2.85 8.53
CA ASP A 191 5.99 4.05 7.95
C ASP A 191 6.74 4.54 6.70
N ILE A 192 7.97 4.06 6.48
CA ILE A 192 8.79 4.46 5.34
C ILE A 192 8.09 4.10 4.03
N LYS A 193 7.80 5.12 3.24
CA LYS A 193 7.27 4.95 1.88
C LYS A 193 8.30 4.25 1.00
N LYS A 194 7.98 3.02 0.58
CA LYS A 194 8.86 2.18 -0.24
C LYS A 194 9.47 2.95 -1.42
N THR A 195 8.65 3.72 -2.13
CA THR A 195 9.09 4.49 -3.31
C THR A 195 10.16 5.54 -3.00
N ASN A 196 10.15 6.14 -1.81
CA ASN A 196 11.15 7.12 -1.39
C ASN A 196 12.47 6.42 -1.07
N PHE A 197 12.41 5.33 -0.32
CA PHE A 197 13.59 4.51 -0.02
C PHE A 197 14.21 3.94 -1.29
N ASP A 198 13.40 3.37 -2.19
CA ASP A 198 13.84 2.81 -3.46
C ASP A 198 14.58 3.83 -4.33
N ARG A 199 14.13 5.10 -4.35
CA ARG A 199 14.78 6.18 -5.11
C ARG A 199 16.16 6.54 -4.55
N LEU A 200 16.27 6.60 -3.24
CA LEU A 200 17.54 6.91 -2.59
C LEU A 200 18.56 5.81 -2.83
N ILE A 201 18.24 4.57 -2.47
CA ILE A 201 19.18 3.46 -2.61
C ILE A 201 19.36 2.99 -4.07
N GLY A 202 18.47 3.41 -4.97
CA GLY A 202 18.64 3.24 -6.41
C GLY A 202 19.78 4.09 -6.99
N ASP A 203 20.15 5.20 -6.33
CA ASP A 203 21.24 6.09 -6.75
C ASP A 203 22.57 5.61 -6.17
N PRO A 204 23.59 5.29 -7.01
CA PRO A 204 24.89 4.80 -6.53
C PRO A 204 25.64 5.78 -5.62
N ASP A 205 25.52 7.09 -5.91
CA ASP A 205 26.20 8.11 -5.13
C ASP A 205 25.65 8.17 -3.70
N ILE A 206 24.32 8.03 -3.57
CA ILE A 206 23.66 7.94 -2.26
C ILE A 206 24.03 6.64 -1.55
N ARG A 207 23.96 5.49 -2.24
CA ARG A 207 24.36 4.22 -1.62
C ARG A 207 25.77 4.28 -1.03
N ASN A 208 26.72 4.80 -1.78
CA ASN A 208 28.10 4.95 -1.30
C ASN A 208 28.19 5.85 -0.06
N LEU A 209 27.47 6.99 -0.06
CA LEU A 209 27.41 7.88 1.10
C LEU A 209 26.84 7.19 2.33
N LEU A 210 25.79 6.38 2.14
CA LEU A 210 25.13 5.62 3.21
C LEU A 210 25.93 4.39 3.67
N GLY A 211 27.06 4.08 3.04
CA GLY A 211 27.84 2.87 3.32
C GLY A 211 27.10 1.59 2.92
N LEU A 212 26.32 1.63 1.84
CA LEU A 212 25.52 0.53 1.35
C LEU A 212 26.05 -0.02 0.03
N GLU A 213 26.02 -1.34 -0.12
CA GLU A 213 26.32 -2.03 -1.37
C GLU A 213 25.25 -3.08 -1.71
N ILE A 214 25.22 -3.46 -2.98
CA ILE A 214 24.35 -4.55 -3.45
C ILE A 214 25.24 -5.72 -3.85
N VAL A 215 25.18 -6.81 -3.10
CA VAL A 215 25.91 -8.05 -3.34
C VAL A 215 24.90 -9.20 -3.43
N ASP A 216 24.98 -10.00 -4.49
CA ASP A 216 24.09 -11.15 -4.72
C ASP A 216 22.59 -10.81 -4.54
N ASN A 217 22.18 -9.66 -5.09
CA ASN A 217 20.82 -9.13 -4.98
C ASN A 217 20.35 -8.88 -3.53
N LYS A 218 21.29 -8.62 -2.60
CA LYS A 218 21.05 -8.21 -1.22
C LYS A 218 21.66 -6.84 -0.97
N LEU A 219 20.93 -6.00 -0.27
CA LEU A 219 21.43 -4.71 0.20
C LEU A 219 22.14 -4.93 1.54
N GLN A 220 23.40 -4.52 1.66
CA GLN A 220 24.27 -4.76 2.81
C GLN A 220 24.98 -3.49 3.26
N LEU A 221 25.36 -3.44 4.54
CA LEU A 221 26.24 -2.42 5.09
C LEU A 221 27.69 -2.80 4.82
N ILE A 222 28.50 -1.86 4.32
CA ILE A 222 29.94 -2.08 4.08
C ILE A 222 30.72 -2.10 5.40
N ASN A 223 30.51 -1.09 6.26
CA ASN A 223 31.26 -0.91 7.52
C ASN A 223 30.35 -0.60 8.72
N GLY A 224 29.16 -1.22 8.77
CA GLY A 224 28.18 -0.91 9.82
C GLY A 224 27.37 0.36 9.52
N ILE A 225 26.60 0.81 10.51
CA ILE A 225 25.72 1.97 10.39
C ILE A 225 26.55 3.25 10.52
N ASN A 226 26.46 4.13 9.52
CA ASN A 226 27.10 5.44 9.55
C ASN A 226 26.09 6.55 9.86
N PRO A 227 26.55 7.76 10.27
CA PRO A 227 25.65 8.88 10.60
C PRO A 227 24.69 9.27 9.46
N PHE A 228 25.14 9.25 8.21
CA PHE A 228 24.29 9.61 7.07
C PHE A 228 23.12 8.64 6.90
N LEU A 229 23.32 7.35 7.15
CA LEU A 229 22.22 6.37 7.10
C LEU A 229 21.19 6.68 8.19
N LEU A 230 21.62 6.98 9.42
CA LEU A 230 20.71 7.35 10.51
C LEU A 230 19.93 8.63 10.19
N MET A 231 20.57 9.66 9.64
CA MET A 231 19.93 10.90 9.23
C MET A 231 18.89 10.65 8.14
N VAL A 232 19.20 9.85 7.13
CA VAL A 232 18.27 9.49 6.05
C VAL A 232 17.09 8.67 6.58
N LEU A 233 17.33 7.70 7.45
CA LEU A 233 16.26 6.93 8.09
C LEU A 233 15.36 7.83 8.91
N ASN A 234 15.92 8.78 9.68
CA ASN A 234 15.16 9.77 10.43
C ASN A 234 14.27 10.63 9.51
N ASP A 235 14.84 11.19 8.45
CA ASP A 235 14.11 12.03 7.50
C ASP A 235 12.98 11.22 6.80
N LEU A 236 13.19 9.93 6.54
CA LEU A 236 12.18 9.05 5.94
C LEU A 236 11.05 8.69 6.90
N VAL A 237 11.33 8.44 8.19
CA VAL A 237 10.29 8.05 9.18
C VAL A 237 9.47 9.23 9.66
N TYR A 238 10.02 10.45 9.64
CA TYR A 238 9.29 11.67 9.98
C TYR A 238 8.68 12.39 8.78
N GLU A 239 8.79 11.80 7.57
CA GLU A 239 8.26 12.34 6.32
C GLU A 239 8.84 13.71 5.91
N ASP A 240 9.96 14.12 6.48
CA ASP A 240 10.68 15.33 6.08
C ASP A 240 11.19 15.20 4.64
N LEU A 241 11.30 13.95 4.15
CA LEU A 241 11.71 13.61 2.81
C LEU A 241 10.51 13.12 1.98
N ASN A 242 9.98 13.96 1.12
CA ASN A 242 8.91 13.60 0.21
C ASN A 242 9.40 13.30 -1.23
N VAL A 243 8.53 12.70 -2.05
CA VAL A 243 8.87 12.34 -3.44
C VAL A 243 9.36 13.54 -4.24
N GLY A 244 8.77 14.72 -4.04
CA GLY A 244 9.13 15.95 -4.78
C GLY A 244 10.56 16.41 -4.52
N THR A 245 11.08 16.17 -3.30
CA THR A 245 12.42 16.61 -2.87
C THR A 245 13.55 15.67 -3.34
N ILE A 246 13.25 14.48 -3.88
CA ILE A 246 14.23 13.48 -4.33
C ILE A 246 13.90 12.89 -5.70
N TYR A 247 12.99 13.52 -6.45
CA TYR A 247 12.49 12.95 -7.69
C TYR A 247 13.57 12.91 -8.78
N LEU A 248 14.23 14.03 -9.05
CA LEU A 248 15.26 14.15 -10.07
C LEU A 248 16.65 13.91 -9.45
N LYS A 249 17.63 13.52 -10.28
CA LYS A 249 19.02 13.37 -9.83
C LYS A 249 19.57 14.65 -9.18
N LYS A 250 19.27 15.83 -9.75
CA LYS A 250 19.68 17.12 -9.19
C LYS A 250 19.14 17.38 -7.79
N ASP A 251 17.92 16.90 -7.51
CA ASP A 251 17.28 17.08 -6.21
C ASP A 251 17.95 16.19 -5.17
N ARG A 252 18.30 14.95 -5.56
CA ARG A 252 19.07 14.03 -4.71
C ARG A 252 20.48 14.54 -4.40
N ILE A 253 21.16 15.18 -5.36
CA ILE A 253 22.47 15.83 -5.13
C ILE A 253 22.34 16.94 -4.07
N LYS A 254 21.34 17.81 -4.19
CA LYS A 254 21.06 18.85 -3.18
C LYS A 254 20.78 18.25 -1.80
N TYR A 255 20.05 17.15 -1.76
CA TYR A 255 19.78 16.45 -0.52
C TYR A 255 21.06 15.89 0.12
N ILE A 256 21.97 15.30 -0.67
CA ILE A 256 23.29 14.86 -0.19
C ILE A 256 24.09 16.03 0.39
N GLU A 257 24.09 17.18 -0.29
CA GLU A 257 24.79 18.38 0.18
C GLU A 257 24.23 18.85 1.52
N SER A 258 22.91 18.88 1.66
CA SER A 258 22.25 19.24 2.93
C SER A 258 22.58 18.26 4.08
N LEU A 259 22.68 16.96 3.81
CA LEU A 259 23.12 15.97 4.81
C LEU A 259 24.55 16.24 5.28
N LYS A 260 25.47 16.56 4.36
CA LYS A 260 26.86 16.88 4.71
C LYS A 260 26.96 18.17 5.56
N GLU A 261 26.15 19.16 5.25
CA GLU A 261 26.11 20.40 6.04
C GLU A 261 25.54 20.17 7.44
N ARG A 262 24.47 19.42 7.55
CA ARG A 262 23.85 19.07 8.85
C ARG A 262 24.85 18.32 9.73
N LEU A 263 25.57 17.33 9.19
CA LEU A 263 26.57 16.58 9.96
C LEU A 263 27.69 17.49 10.46
N LYS A 264 28.21 18.42 9.63
CA LYS A 264 29.21 19.39 10.06
C LYS A 264 28.72 20.29 11.19
N GLN A 265 27.47 20.71 11.15
CA GLN A 265 26.86 21.52 12.21
C GLN A 265 26.73 20.76 13.52
N GLU A 266 26.34 19.47 13.45
CA GLU A 266 26.27 18.60 14.63
C GLU A 266 27.65 18.39 15.26
N ASP A 267 28.68 18.11 14.46
CA ASP A 267 30.05 17.92 14.92
C ASP A 267 30.60 19.21 15.59
N SER A 268 30.30 20.38 15.00
CA SER A 268 30.71 21.68 15.57
C SER A 268 30.02 21.95 16.90
N ALA A 269 28.72 21.68 16.99
CA ALA A 269 27.95 21.86 18.22
C ALA A 269 28.40 20.93 19.37
N ILE A 270 28.84 19.72 19.04
CA ILE A 270 29.42 18.78 20.02
C ILE A 270 30.78 19.29 20.51
N ALA A 271 31.64 19.77 19.60
CA ALA A 271 32.96 20.31 19.94
C ALA A 271 32.84 21.56 20.85
N ASP A 272 31.89 22.44 20.58
CA ASP A 272 31.63 23.64 21.39
C ASP A 272 31.12 23.30 22.80
N ARG A 273 30.25 22.28 22.95
CA ARG A 273 29.80 21.79 24.26
C ARG A 273 30.95 21.19 25.07
N GLN A 274 31.80 20.36 24.45
CA GLN A 274 32.95 19.77 25.13
C GLN A 274 33.96 20.84 25.57
N ASN A 275 34.16 21.90 24.78
CA ASN A 275 35.02 23.01 25.13
C ASN A 275 34.44 23.88 26.30
N SER A 276 33.13 24.04 26.35
CA SER A 276 32.45 24.75 27.46
C SER A 276 32.51 23.95 28.78
N GLU A 277 32.30 22.65 28.73
CA GLU A 277 32.41 21.77 29.92
C GLU A 277 33.85 21.71 30.47
N ASN A 278 34.88 21.72 29.58
CA ASN A 278 36.27 21.73 29.97
C ASN A 278 36.70 23.12 30.55
N SER A 279 36.04 24.21 30.15
CA SER A 279 36.31 25.55 30.71
C SER A 279 35.74 25.73 32.11
N ASP A 280 34.62 25.13 32.43
CA ASP A 280 34.02 25.19 33.75
C ASP A 280 34.73 24.33 34.81
N THR A 281 35.51 23.32 34.34
CA THR A 281 36.31 22.49 35.27
C THR A 281 37.67 23.06 35.63
N MET A 282 38.16 24.15 34.99
CA MET A 282 39.43 24.83 35.31
C MET A 282 39.25 26.06 36.21
N GLY A 283 38.07 26.36 36.66
CA GLY A 283 37.73 27.61 37.37
C GLY A 283 37.52 27.51 38.90
N ASP A 284 37.91 26.43 39.59
CA ASP A 284 37.79 26.43 41.06
C ASP A 284 38.80 25.55 41.79
N THR A 285 40.03 26.03 41.84
CA THR A 285 41.01 25.60 42.86
C THR A 285 41.52 26.84 43.63
N ASN A 286 40.68 27.33 44.55
CA ASN A 286 41.11 28.04 45.76
C ASN A 286 39.87 28.56 46.53
N ASN A 287 39.36 27.81 47.47
CA ASN A 287 39.17 28.34 48.82
C ASN A 287 38.73 27.22 49.82
N THR A 288 39.53 27.13 50.86
CA THR A 288 39.33 26.33 52.06
C THR A 288 38.16 26.85 52.91
N GLY A 289 37.31 25.95 53.39
CA GLY A 289 36.31 26.29 54.40
C GLY A 289 35.44 25.10 54.80
N TYR A 290 35.84 24.48 55.93
CA TYR A 290 35.04 23.45 56.62
C TYR A 290 33.64 23.96 56.99
N HIS A 291 32.57 23.24 56.56
CA HIS A 291 31.34 23.15 57.34
C HIS A 291 30.60 21.86 57.02
N THR A 292 30.53 20.97 58.00
CA THR A 292 29.63 19.83 58.06
C THR A 292 28.22 20.26 58.38
N PRO A 293 27.19 19.74 57.75
CA PRO A 293 25.85 19.66 58.35
C PRO A 293 25.46 18.22 58.65
N LYS A 294 24.84 18.10 59.81
CA LYS A 294 24.29 16.91 60.45
C LYS A 294 23.19 16.23 59.61
N LEU A 295 23.23 14.88 59.70
CA LEU A 295 22.12 14.00 59.39
C LEU A 295 20.85 14.36 60.16
N SER A 296 19.71 14.39 59.52
CA SER A 296 18.40 14.19 60.10
C SER A 296 17.66 13.11 59.37
N ASN A 297 17.40 12.00 60.09
CA ASN A 297 16.51 10.93 59.73
C ASN A 297 15.08 11.46 59.52
N GLY A 298 14.41 10.97 58.53
CA GLY A 298 12.97 11.15 58.35
C GLY A 298 12.40 9.92 57.62
N ASP A 299 11.82 9.03 58.43
CA ASP A 299 10.99 7.92 58.03
C ASP A 299 9.84 8.37 57.12
N TYR A 300 9.56 7.60 56.07
CA TYR A 300 8.17 7.41 55.60
C TYR A 300 7.89 5.97 55.21
N SER A 301 7.03 5.41 56.06
CA SER A 301 6.41 4.12 55.95
C SER A 301 5.49 3.97 54.75
N ALA A 302 5.40 2.72 54.32
CA ALA A 302 4.42 2.20 53.38
C ALA A 302 2.98 2.26 53.93
N ASN A 303 2.04 2.42 52.95
CA ASN A 303 0.68 1.85 52.89
C ASN A 303 0.07 2.39 51.62
N GLY A 304 -0.41 1.66 50.63
CA GLY A 304 -1.43 0.58 50.68
C GLY A 304 -2.74 1.12 50.11
N VAL A 305 -3.12 0.75 49.00
CA VAL A 305 -4.34 0.15 48.45
C VAL A 305 -4.25 0.17 46.91
#